data_d22df9b18ab4a904f7e07f1b78d2984c
#
_entry.id   d22df9b18ab4a904f7e07f1b78d2984c
#
_cell.length_a   1.000
_cell.length_b   1.000
_cell.length_c   1.000
_cell.angle_alpha   90.00
_cell.angle_beta   90.00
_cell.angle_gamma   90.00
#
_symmetry.space_group_name_H-M   'P 1'
#
loop_
_entity.id
_entity.type
_entity.pdbx_description
1 polymer ?
#
loop_
_entity_poly.entity_id
_entity_poly.type
_entity_poly.pdbx_seq_one_letter_code
_entity_poly.pdbx_strand_id
1 'polypeptide(L)'
;MSLSKPTIDKSMDTTERDALLSIQDLHVWFELRKFGFAHAGYVRAVDGVDFDLHAGEAIAIVGESGCGKSSLMKTILGLNKPTNGNVFFDNTNLNSLNRSAIKNYRSKVGFIQQDPYGALPPFLSVRGILEEPLIVHGVKDS
;
A
#
# COMPACT_ATOMS: atom_id res chain seq x y z
N MET A 1 -2.51 -34.88 6.98
CA MET A 1 -2.90 -34.72 5.58
C MET A 1 -1.94 -33.69 4.98
N SER A 2 -0.96 -34.14 4.18
CA SER A 2 0.11 -33.27 3.65
C SER A 2 -0.37 -32.65 2.34
N LEU A 3 -0.45 -31.33 2.29
CA LEU A 3 -0.70 -30.59 1.05
C LEU A 3 0.64 -30.36 0.35
N SER A 4 0.84 -31.05 -0.76
CA SER A 4 1.96 -30.84 -1.67
C SER A 4 1.83 -29.49 -2.35
N LYS A 5 2.87 -28.64 -2.23
CA LYS A 5 3.03 -27.43 -3.03
C LYS A 5 3.12 -27.80 -4.51
N PRO A 6 2.44 -27.09 -5.41
CA PRO A 6 2.69 -27.24 -6.84
C PRO A 6 4.10 -26.75 -7.15
N THR A 7 4.91 -27.63 -7.74
CA THR A 7 6.23 -27.29 -8.29
C THR A 7 6.01 -26.48 -9.55
N ILE A 8 6.24 -25.18 -9.49
CA ILE A 8 6.30 -24.31 -10.67
C ILE A 8 7.69 -24.53 -11.28
N ASP A 9 7.70 -25.01 -12.52
CA ASP A 9 8.90 -25.21 -13.33
C ASP A 9 9.62 -23.85 -13.53
N LYS A 10 10.85 -23.75 -13.00
CA LYS A 10 11.72 -22.58 -13.05
C LYS A 10 12.57 -22.56 -14.32
N SER A 11 12.00 -22.81 -15.47
CA SER A 11 12.70 -22.72 -16.76
C SER A 11 12.00 -21.76 -17.71
N MET A 12 11.90 -20.49 -17.35
CA MET A 12 11.76 -19.39 -18.32
C MET A 12 12.62 -18.24 -17.84
N ASP A 13 13.62 -17.95 -18.68
CA ASP A 13 14.55 -16.85 -18.70
C ASP A 13 13.89 -15.51 -18.23
N THR A 14 13.91 -15.28 -16.93
CA THR A 14 13.60 -13.98 -16.35
C THR A 14 14.94 -13.26 -16.19
N THR A 15 15.36 -12.52 -17.25
CA THR A 15 16.16 -11.31 -16.99
C THR A 15 15.68 -10.72 -15.68
N GLU A 16 16.58 -10.54 -14.71
CA GLU A 16 16.33 -9.92 -13.41
C GLU A 16 15.65 -8.57 -13.61
N ARG A 17 14.33 -8.58 -13.72
CA ARG A 17 13.55 -7.34 -13.69
C ARG A 17 13.42 -7.00 -12.23
N ASP A 18 14.03 -5.91 -11.83
CA ASP A 18 13.85 -5.37 -10.47
C ASP A 18 12.35 -5.23 -10.18
N ALA A 19 11.94 -5.66 -8.99
CA ALA A 19 10.55 -5.55 -8.57
C ALA A 19 10.13 -4.06 -8.55
N LEU A 20 8.99 -3.74 -9.15
CA LEU A 20 8.40 -2.41 -9.07
C LEU A 20 7.98 -2.06 -7.65
N LEU A 21 7.38 -3.03 -6.96
CA LEU A 21 7.04 -2.96 -5.54
C LEU A 21 7.59 -4.20 -4.84
N SER A 22 8.36 -4.02 -3.78
CA SER A 22 8.86 -5.10 -2.93
C SER A 22 8.48 -4.85 -1.47
N ILE A 23 7.88 -5.85 -0.85
CA ILE A 23 7.50 -5.83 0.57
C ILE A 23 8.31 -6.89 1.28
N GLN A 24 9.01 -6.49 2.35
CA GLN A 24 9.95 -7.34 3.06
C GLN A 24 9.66 -7.33 4.55
N ASP A 25 9.32 -8.50 5.09
CA ASP A 25 9.02 -8.74 6.51
C ASP A 25 8.13 -7.66 7.12
N LEU A 26 7.04 -7.32 6.42
CA LEU A 26 6.21 -6.17 6.77
C LEU A 26 5.32 -6.48 7.98
N HIS A 27 5.43 -5.65 9.01
CA HIS A 27 4.58 -5.67 10.19
C HIS A 27 3.88 -4.32 10.38
N VAL A 28 2.58 -4.35 10.62
CA VAL A 28 1.78 -3.16 10.94
C VAL A 28 0.92 -3.46 12.15
N TRP A 29 1.32 -2.92 13.30
CA TRP A 29 0.66 -3.12 14.57
C TRP A 29 0.08 -1.81 15.07
N PHE A 30 -1.12 -1.85 15.59
CA PHE A 30 -1.81 -0.71 16.18
C PHE A 30 -1.88 -0.86 17.68
N GLU A 31 -1.43 0.17 18.42
CA GLU A 31 -1.50 0.20 19.88
C GLU A 31 -2.96 0.30 20.35
N LEU A 32 -3.36 -0.61 21.22
CA LEU A 32 -4.61 -0.52 21.95
C LEU A 32 -4.38 0.24 23.26
N ARG A 33 -5.18 1.29 23.48
CA ARG A 33 -5.16 2.07 24.74
C ARG A 33 -6.46 1.87 25.49
N LYS A 34 -6.35 1.54 26.79
CA LYS A 34 -7.47 1.44 27.71
C LYS A 34 -7.63 2.78 28.43
N PHE A 35 -8.86 3.33 28.47
CA PHE A 35 -9.18 4.63 29.09
C PHE A 35 -8.31 5.81 28.60
N GLY A 36 -7.80 5.76 27.38
CA GLY A 36 -7.02 6.84 26.76
C GLY A 36 -5.54 6.91 27.16
N PHE A 37 -5.11 6.29 28.24
CA PHE A 37 -3.74 6.45 28.78
C PHE A 37 -3.00 5.13 29.07
N ALA A 38 -3.69 4.04 29.37
CA ALA A 38 -3.05 2.78 29.71
C ALA A 38 -2.85 1.92 28.45
N HIS A 39 -1.60 1.45 28.23
CA HIS A 39 -1.29 0.48 27.19
C HIS A 39 -2.06 -0.82 27.46
N ALA A 40 -2.83 -1.29 26.48
CA ALA A 40 -3.64 -2.50 26.59
C ALA A 40 -3.17 -3.64 25.66
N GLY A 41 -2.13 -3.39 24.84
CA GLY A 41 -1.58 -4.35 23.89
C GLY A 41 -1.53 -3.82 22.47
N TYR A 42 -1.34 -4.73 21.51
CA TYR A 42 -1.28 -4.41 20.09
C TYR A 42 -2.27 -5.26 19.29
N VAL A 43 -2.90 -4.65 18.29
CA VAL A 43 -3.56 -5.37 17.19
C VAL A 43 -2.54 -5.52 16.08
N ARG A 44 -2.14 -6.76 15.79
CA ARG A 44 -1.25 -7.11 14.68
C ARG A 44 -2.07 -7.23 13.40
N ALA A 45 -2.25 -6.12 12.70
CA ALA A 45 -3.05 -6.08 11.49
C ALA A 45 -2.34 -6.70 10.29
N VAL A 46 -1.01 -6.56 10.23
CA VAL A 46 -0.13 -7.23 9.27
C VAL A 46 1.03 -7.79 10.07
N ASP A 47 1.41 -9.04 9.87
CA ASP A 47 2.41 -9.71 10.69
C ASP A 47 3.29 -10.62 9.81
N GLY A 48 4.42 -10.09 9.33
CA GLY A 48 5.42 -10.80 8.53
C GLY A 48 4.97 -11.10 7.09
N VAL A 49 4.66 -10.08 6.30
CA VAL A 49 4.23 -10.23 4.91
C VAL A 49 5.37 -9.91 3.96
N ASP A 50 5.62 -10.81 3.01
CA ASP A 50 6.62 -10.69 1.95
C ASP A 50 6.00 -10.95 0.59
N PHE A 51 6.20 -10.06 -0.37
CA PHE A 51 5.92 -10.29 -1.79
C PHE A 51 6.58 -9.24 -2.67
N ASP A 52 6.79 -9.60 -3.93
CA ASP A 52 7.26 -8.73 -4.99
C ASP A 52 6.20 -8.61 -6.09
N LEU A 53 6.07 -7.42 -6.65
CA LEU A 53 5.22 -7.11 -7.81
C LEU A 53 6.10 -6.48 -8.88
N HIS A 54 6.11 -7.10 -10.06
CA HIS A 54 6.86 -6.60 -11.21
C HIS A 54 5.98 -5.75 -12.13
N ALA A 55 6.63 -4.97 -13.00
CA ALA A 55 5.92 -4.15 -13.97
C ALA A 55 5.06 -5.01 -14.90
N GLY A 56 3.78 -4.66 -15.03
CA GLY A 56 2.81 -5.39 -15.84
C GLY A 56 2.14 -6.57 -15.14
N GLU A 57 2.51 -6.87 -13.89
CA GLU A 57 1.85 -7.91 -13.10
C GLU A 57 0.62 -7.39 -12.36
N ALA A 58 -0.26 -8.33 -11.98
CA ALA A 58 -1.39 -8.10 -11.10
C ALA A 58 -1.38 -9.11 -9.95
N ILE A 59 -1.47 -8.62 -8.70
CA ILE A 59 -1.57 -9.46 -7.50
C ILE A 59 -2.93 -9.27 -6.86
N ALA A 60 -3.61 -10.37 -6.51
CA ALA A 60 -4.83 -10.36 -5.74
C ALA A 60 -4.54 -10.74 -4.27
N ILE A 61 -4.93 -9.87 -3.34
CA ILE A 61 -4.85 -10.12 -1.90
C ILE A 61 -6.24 -10.48 -1.39
N VAL A 62 -6.42 -11.74 -1.03
CA VAL A 62 -7.71 -12.32 -0.62
C VAL A 62 -7.68 -12.67 0.87
N GLY A 63 -8.81 -12.54 1.54
CA GLY A 63 -8.97 -12.88 2.94
C GLY A 63 -10.27 -12.34 3.52
N GLU A 64 -10.64 -12.76 4.71
CA GLU A 64 -11.84 -12.35 5.41
C GLU A 64 -11.86 -10.86 5.77
N SER A 65 -13.03 -10.34 6.15
CA SER A 65 -13.13 -8.96 6.65
C SER A 65 -12.30 -8.82 7.94
N GLY A 66 -11.52 -7.73 8.04
CA GLY A 66 -10.67 -7.48 9.22
C GLY A 66 -9.30 -8.17 9.21
N CYS A 67 -8.95 -9.01 8.21
CA CYS A 67 -7.66 -9.70 8.16
C CYS A 67 -6.45 -8.81 7.78
N GLY A 68 -6.59 -7.50 7.73
CA GLY A 68 -5.45 -6.58 7.53
C GLY A 68 -5.23 -6.06 6.11
N LYS A 69 -6.01 -6.47 5.10
CA LYS A 69 -5.86 -6.00 3.71
C LYS A 69 -5.81 -4.48 3.56
N SER A 70 -6.74 -3.78 4.21
CA SER A 70 -6.78 -2.31 4.18
C SER A 70 -5.60 -1.67 4.90
N SER A 71 -5.07 -2.31 5.95
CA SER A 71 -3.87 -1.85 6.65
C SER A 71 -2.63 -1.99 5.77
N LEU A 72 -2.51 -3.13 5.08
CA LEU A 72 -1.45 -3.38 4.11
C LEU A 72 -1.49 -2.34 2.97
N MET A 73 -2.67 -2.16 2.34
CA MET A 73 -2.83 -1.16 1.27
C MET A 73 -2.49 0.26 1.72
N LYS A 74 -2.95 0.68 2.91
CA LYS A 74 -2.61 2.00 3.46
C LYS A 74 -1.12 2.16 3.73
N THR A 75 -0.43 1.07 4.09
CA THR A 75 1.03 1.09 4.30
C THR A 75 1.77 1.19 2.97
N ILE A 76 1.35 0.46 1.95
CA ILE A 76 1.88 0.59 0.58
C ILE A 76 1.70 2.03 0.06
N LEU A 77 0.55 2.65 0.31
CA LEU A 77 0.30 4.06 -0.06
C LEU A 77 1.10 5.07 0.81
N GLY A 78 1.87 4.60 1.78
CA GLY A 78 2.60 5.46 2.72
C GLY A 78 1.69 6.25 3.66
N LEU A 79 0.43 5.83 3.85
CA LEU A 79 -0.52 6.45 4.79
C LEU A 79 -0.29 5.96 6.22
N ASN A 80 0.13 4.70 6.37
CA ASN A 80 0.56 4.12 7.63
C ASN A 80 2.07 3.90 7.60
N LYS A 81 2.73 4.10 8.74
CA LYS A 81 4.12 3.66 8.90
C LYS A 81 4.13 2.19 9.34
N PRO A 82 4.99 1.34 8.79
CA PRO A 82 5.18 0.00 9.29
C PRO A 82 5.76 0.03 10.71
N THR A 83 5.43 -0.97 11.51
CA THR A 83 6.04 -1.21 12.83
C THR A 83 7.42 -1.83 12.66
N ASN A 84 7.55 -2.74 11.69
CA ASN A 84 8.81 -3.36 11.26
C ASN A 84 8.73 -3.72 9.76
N GLY A 85 9.88 -4.06 9.18
CA GLY A 85 9.99 -4.40 7.77
C GLY A 85 10.05 -3.19 6.85
N ASN A 86 10.08 -3.44 5.54
CA ASN A 86 10.30 -2.42 4.54
C ASN A 86 9.32 -2.52 3.38
N VAL A 87 9.03 -1.36 2.79
CA VAL A 87 8.30 -1.24 1.52
C VAL A 87 9.20 -0.48 0.55
N PHE A 88 9.56 -1.12 -0.56
CA PHE A 88 10.33 -0.51 -1.63
C PHE A 88 9.42 -0.27 -2.84
N PHE A 89 9.57 0.87 -3.46
CA PHE A 89 8.96 1.19 -4.75
C PHE A 89 10.05 1.72 -5.66
N ASP A 90 10.23 1.08 -6.81
CA ASP A 90 11.28 1.43 -7.77
C ASP A 90 12.64 1.56 -7.06
N ASN A 91 13.03 0.51 -6.33
CA ASN A 91 14.24 0.41 -5.49
C ASN A 91 14.37 1.48 -4.37
N THR A 92 13.34 2.30 -4.16
CA THR A 92 13.35 3.34 -3.14
C THR A 92 12.57 2.91 -1.91
N ASN A 93 13.21 2.88 -0.73
CA ASN A 93 12.54 2.56 0.53
C ASN A 93 11.59 3.67 0.95
N LEU A 94 10.28 3.39 0.97
CA LEU A 94 9.24 4.35 1.33
C LEU A 94 9.32 4.81 2.78
N ASN A 95 9.87 3.97 3.67
CA ASN A 95 9.99 4.31 5.10
C ASN A 95 10.96 5.47 5.36
N SER A 96 11.93 5.66 4.45
CA SER A 96 12.96 6.70 4.55
C SER A 96 12.56 8.03 3.89
N LEU A 97 11.42 8.05 3.19
CA LEU A 97 10.99 9.22 2.43
C LEU A 97 10.56 10.37 3.34
N ASN A 98 11.01 11.56 3.01
CA ASN A 98 10.51 12.78 3.61
C ASN A 98 9.13 13.17 3.02
N ARG A 99 8.50 14.20 3.60
CA ARG A 99 7.14 14.64 3.23
C ARG A 99 6.98 14.99 1.74
N SER A 100 7.99 15.57 1.14
CA SER A 100 7.97 15.95 -0.28
C SER A 100 8.10 14.72 -1.18
N ALA A 101 9.01 13.81 -0.86
CA ALA A 101 9.25 12.59 -1.61
C ALA A 101 8.05 11.63 -1.55
N ILE A 102 7.37 11.50 -0.39
CA ILE A 102 6.15 10.69 -0.29
C ILE A 102 4.98 11.30 -1.09
N LYS A 103 4.91 12.63 -1.20
CA LYS A 103 3.93 13.30 -2.08
C LYS A 103 4.19 12.96 -3.55
N ASN A 104 5.46 12.98 -3.98
CA ASN A 104 5.87 12.59 -5.33
C ASN A 104 5.61 11.10 -5.61
N TYR A 105 5.86 10.23 -4.64
CA TYR A 105 5.50 8.81 -4.75
C TYR A 105 3.98 8.65 -4.99
N ARG A 106 3.14 9.29 -4.18
CA ARG A 106 1.68 9.20 -4.30
C ARG A 106 1.13 9.74 -5.61
N SER A 107 1.84 10.66 -6.29
CA SER A 107 1.43 11.12 -7.62
C SER A 107 1.62 10.06 -8.73
N LYS A 108 2.43 9.02 -8.45
CA LYS A 108 2.66 7.91 -9.38
C LYS A 108 1.74 6.72 -9.13
N VAL A 109 0.97 6.72 -8.03
CA VAL A 109 0.13 5.58 -7.60
C VAL A 109 -1.32 5.98 -7.63
N GLY A 110 -2.13 5.28 -8.42
CA GLY A 110 -3.59 5.39 -8.41
C GLY A 110 -4.18 4.51 -7.31
N PHE A 111 -5.18 5.02 -6.58
CA PHE A 111 -5.92 4.28 -5.57
C PHE A 111 -7.43 4.41 -5.80
N ILE A 112 -8.11 3.27 -5.90
CA ILE A 112 -9.57 3.20 -6.01
C ILE A 112 -10.10 2.67 -4.68
N GLN A 113 -10.97 3.44 -4.03
CA GLN A 113 -11.59 3.05 -2.76
C GLN A 113 -12.68 2.00 -2.97
N GLN A 114 -13.00 1.26 -1.92
CA GLN A 114 -14.06 0.24 -1.91
C GLN A 114 -15.44 0.84 -2.21
N ASP A 115 -15.71 2.05 -1.73
CA ASP A 115 -16.91 2.84 -2.05
C ASP A 115 -16.50 4.09 -2.85
N PRO A 116 -16.47 4.01 -4.19
CA PRO A 116 -16.08 5.14 -5.02
C PRO A 116 -17.10 6.29 -4.98
N TYR A 117 -18.38 6.00 -4.72
CA TYR A 117 -19.41 7.04 -4.63
C TYR A 117 -19.25 7.88 -3.36
N GLY A 118 -18.99 7.24 -2.22
CA GLY A 118 -18.70 7.93 -0.96
C GLY A 118 -17.38 8.69 -0.96
N ALA A 119 -16.49 8.37 -1.89
CA ALA A 119 -15.20 9.06 -2.03
C ALA A 119 -15.31 10.38 -2.82
N LEU A 120 -16.37 10.57 -3.61
CA LEU A 120 -16.57 11.77 -4.41
C LEU A 120 -17.41 12.79 -3.65
N PRO A 121 -16.91 14.03 -3.42
CA PRO A 121 -17.66 15.07 -2.75
C PRO A 121 -18.92 15.46 -3.55
N PRO A 122 -20.14 15.27 -3.02
CA PRO A 122 -21.38 15.47 -3.79
C PRO A 122 -21.68 16.96 -4.12
N PHE A 123 -20.95 17.87 -3.47
CA PHE A 123 -21.09 19.32 -3.67
C PHE A 123 -20.12 19.89 -4.71
N LEU A 124 -19.19 19.09 -5.21
CA LEU A 124 -18.27 19.51 -6.27
C LEU A 124 -18.82 19.15 -7.65
N SER A 125 -18.53 20.01 -8.63
CA SER A 125 -18.78 19.66 -10.03
C SER A 125 -17.81 18.57 -10.51
N VAL A 126 -18.16 17.83 -11.55
CA VAL A 126 -17.27 16.83 -12.18
C VAL A 126 -15.93 17.47 -12.55
N ARG A 127 -15.94 18.68 -13.10
CA ARG A 127 -14.72 19.43 -13.41
C ARG A 127 -13.87 19.66 -12.15
N GLY A 128 -14.48 20.12 -11.05
CA GLY A 128 -13.77 20.38 -9.79
C GLY A 128 -13.13 19.10 -9.22
N ILE A 129 -13.81 17.96 -9.31
CA ILE A 129 -13.28 16.65 -8.88
C ILE A 129 -12.06 16.25 -9.72
N LEU A 130 -12.13 16.46 -11.04
CA LEU A 130 -11.04 16.11 -11.96
C LEU A 130 -9.84 17.08 -11.84
N GLU A 131 -10.08 18.33 -11.54
CA GLU A 131 -9.04 19.37 -11.38
C GLU A 131 -8.34 19.28 -10.02
N GLU A 132 -9.01 18.82 -8.95
CA GLU A 132 -8.47 18.79 -7.59
C GLU A 132 -7.10 18.11 -7.49
N PRO A 133 -6.88 16.87 -8.02
CA PRO A 133 -5.57 16.23 -7.95
C PRO A 133 -4.50 17.01 -8.72
N LEU A 134 -4.84 17.67 -9.83
CA LEU A 134 -3.90 18.51 -10.59
C LEU A 134 -3.46 19.71 -9.77
N ILE A 135 -4.42 20.40 -9.12
CA ILE A 135 -4.16 21.54 -8.24
C ILE A 135 -3.29 21.13 -7.06
N VAL A 136 -3.61 20.00 -6.40
CA VAL A 136 -2.84 19.46 -5.26
C VAL A 136 -1.40 19.15 -5.66
N HIS A 137 -1.17 18.67 -6.88
CA HIS A 137 0.17 18.38 -7.40
C HIS A 137 0.85 19.58 -8.06
N GLY A 138 0.21 20.75 -8.09
CA GLY A 138 0.81 21.99 -8.57
C GLY A 138 0.89 22.09 -10.09
N VAL A 139 0.07 21.31 -10.81
CA VAL A 139 -0.10 21.46 -12.26
C VAL A 139 -0.85 22.77 -12.49
N LYS A 140 -0.20 23.73 -13.13
CA LYS A 140 -0.81 25.02 -13.50
C LYS A 140 -1.43 24.88 -14.88
N ASP A 141 -2.61 25.46 -15.08
CA ASP A 141 -3.14 25.69 -16.41
C ASP A 141 -2.12 26.50 -17.22
N SER A 142 -1.76 25.99 -18.37
CA SER A 142 -0.93 26.69 -19.39
C SER A 142 -1.82 27.29 -20.46
#